data_35f4b63b3a7de5e0f17fbb8347d3b917
#
_entry.id   35f4b63b3a7de5e0f17fbb8347d3b917
#
_cell.length_a   1.000
_cell.length_b   1.000
_cell.length_c   1.000
_cell.angle_alpha   90.00
_cell.angle_beta   90.00
_cell.angle_gamma   90.00
#
_symmetry.space_group_name_H-M   'P 1'
#
loop_
_entity.id
_entity.type
_entity.pdbx_description
1 polymer ?
#
loop_
_entity_poly.entity_id
_entity_poly.type
_entity_poly.pdbx_seq_one_letter_code
_entity_poly.pdbx_strand_id
1 'polypeptide(L)'
;TGISTMTAVLLGIPLGILAFYRPGLRGPLLGIVSILQTIPSLAMLVILLALFQKIGVIPAIVALILYALLPIVRNTLAALQGIPPEIIEAARGIGMTEWQKMRLIRIPLGVPIIMAGIRTASVAGVGIATLAAFIGAGGLGEFINRGLALSNTRLIFLGAIPAALLALFVDFVLGFIEKVCDPKRNRHWSPRFHFAMKLSIVLIPLLFLISFFIIPSLLPS
;
A
#
# COMPACT_ATOMS: atom_id res chain seq x y z
N THR A 1 0.03 8.82 5.36
CA THR A 1 0.12 7.59 4.53
C THR A 1 0.43 7.88 3.07
N GLY A 2 -0.27 8.81 2.39
CA GLY A 2 -0.05 9.10 0.97
C GLY A 2 1.40 9.45 0.62
N ILE A 3 2.01 10.39 1.34
CA ILE A 3 3.42 10.80 1.13
C ILE A 3 4.35 9.59 1.33
N SER A 4 4.16 8.82 2.39
CA SER A 4 4.99 7.64 2.68
C SER A 4 4.89 6.59 1.57
N THR A 5 3.67 6.31 1.09
CA THR A 5 3.45 5.36 -0.01
C THR A 5 4.11 5.87 -1.30
N MET A 6 3.96 7.16 -1.62
CA MET A 6 4.58 7.74 -2.82
C MET A 6 6.11 7.64 -2.78
N THR A 7 6.71 7.95 -1.63
CA THR A 7 8.16 7.80 -1.42
C THR A 7 8.58 6.33 -1.53
N ALA A 8 7.80 5.41 -0.94
CA ALA A 8 8.09 3.99 -1.01
C ALA A 8 7.97 3.43 -2.45
N VAL A 9 7.04 3.96 -3.27
CA VAL A 9 6.92 3.63 -4.70
C VAL A 9 8.14 4.11 -5.47
N LEU A 10 8.56 5.38 -5.24
CA LEU A 10 9.74 5.97 -5.89
C LEU A 10 11.05 5.23 -5.56
N LEU A 11 11.15 4.64 -4.38
CA LEU A 11 12.32 3.85 -3.98
C LEU A 11 12.16 2.36 -4.34
N GLY A 12 10.99 1.78 -4.08
CA GLY A 12 10.75 0.35 -4.19
C GLY A 12 10.72 -0.18 -5.61
N ILE A 13 10.14 0.58 -6.56
CA ILE A 13 10.14 0.18 -7.98
C ILE A 13 11.55 0.13 -8.55
N PRO A 14 12.41 1.17 -8.42
CA PRO A 14 13.80 1.10 -8.86
C PRO A 14 14.60 -0.02 -8.18
N LEU A 15 14.39 -0.25 -6.88
CA LEU A 15 15.03 -1.35 -6.17
C LEU A 15 14.59 -2.72 -6.71
N GLY A 16 13.31 -2.90 -7.04
CA GLY A 16 12.79 -4.11 -7.68
C GLY A 16 13.38 -4.34 -9.07
N ILE A 17 13.52 -3.27 -9.86
CA ILE A 17 14.18 -3.32 -11.17
C ILE A 17 15.66 -3.65 -11.02
N LEU A 18 16.36 -3.04 -10.06
CA LEU A 18 17.75 -3.36 -9.75
C LEU A 18 17.94 -4.83 -9.37
N ALA A 19 17.07 -5.37 -8.52
CA ALA A 19 17.06 -6.77 -8.15
C ALA A 19 16.81 -7.71 -9.34
N PHE A 20 16.06 -7.24 -10.34
CA PHE A 20 15.85 -7.98 -11.58
C PHE A 20 17.12 -8.06 -12.42
N TYR A 21 17.82 -6.92 -12.63
CA TYR A 21 19.03 -6.88 -13.45
C TYR A 21 20.27 -7.44 -12.75
N ARG A 22 20.31 -7.46 -11.43
CA ARG A 22 21.46 -7.93 -10.63
C ARG A 22 21.07 -9.13 -9.75
N PRO A 23 21.04 -10.36 -10.30
CA PRO A 23 20.64 -11.56 -9.54
C PRO A 23 21.40 -11.75 -8.23
N GLY A 24 22.71 -11.40 -8.18
CA GLY A 24 23.51 -11.45 -6.96
C GLY A 24 23.06 -10.51 -5.83
N LEU A 25 22.42 -9.40 -6.16
CA LEU A 25 21.87 -8.45 -5.17
C LEU A 25 20.46 -8.81 -4.70
N ARG A 26 19.78 -9.72 -5.40
CA ARG A 26 18.39 -10.10 -5.11
C ARG A 26 18.22 -10.65 -3.69
N GLY A 27 19.05 -11.63 -3.33
CA GLY A 27 19.01 -12.26 -2.01
C GLY A 27 19.23 -11.25 -0.88
N PRO A 28 20.37 -10.52 -0.87
CA PRO A 28 20.64 -9.50 0.14
C PRO A 28 19.58 -8.42 0.23
N LEU A 29 19.13 -7.88 -0.92
CA LEU A 29 18.13 -6.82 -0.94
C LEU A 29 16.78 -7.28 -0.39
N LEU A 30 16.27 -8.42 -0.84
CA LEU A 30 15.03 -8.99 -0.31
C LEU A 30 15.19 -9.41 1.15
N GLY A 31 16.35 -9.88 1.56
CA GLY A 31 16.68 -10.20 2.93
C GLY A 31 16.54 -8.99 3.85
N ILE A 32 17.19 -7.88 3.49
CA ILE A 32 17.12 -6.63 4.28
C ILE A 32 15.67 -6.13 4.40
N VAL A 33 14.96 -6.01 3.28
CA VAL A 33 13.56 -5.53 3.33
C VAL A 33 12.64 -6.50 4.07
N SER A 34 12.92 -7.82 4.02
CA SER A 34 12.17 -8.82 4.79
C SER A 34 12.42 -8.69 6.29
N ILE A 35 13.68 -8.51 6.71
CA ILE A 35 14.03 -8.30 8.11
C ILE A 35 13.30 -7.08 8.67
N LEU A 36 13.24 -5.97 7.92
CA LEU A 36 12.51 -4.77 8.33
C LEU A 36 11.02 -5.05 8.62
N GLN A 37 10.38 -5.94 7.87
CA GLN A 37 8.99 -6.33 8.10
C GLN A 37 8.79 -7.35 9.24
N THR A 38 9.83 -8.06 9.66
CA THR A 38 9.71 -8.97 10.82
C THR A 38 9.68 -8.22 12.15
N ILE A 39 10.18 -6.99 12.19
CA ILE A 39 10.09 -6.14 13.38
C ILE A 39 8.62 -5.76 13.59
N PRO A 40 8.02 -5.96 14.78
CA PRO A 40 6.66 -5.50 15.06
C PRO A 40 6.50 -4.01 14.78
N SER A 41 5.41 -3.59 14.14
CA SER A 41 5.22 -2.20 13.69
C SER A 41 5.31 -1.18 14.82
N LEU A 42 4.76 -1.49 15.99
CA LEU A 42 4.89 -0.61 17.16
C LEU A 42 6.34 -0.51 17.64
N ALA A 43 7.09 -1.63 17.64
CA ALA A 43 8.51 -1.62 18.01
C ALA A 43 9.33 -0.77 17.02
N MET A 44 9.09 -0.89 15.71
CA MET A 44 9.75 -0.06 14.71
C MET A 44 9.48 1.43 14.94
N LEU A 45 8.22 1.80 15.23
CA LEU A 45 7.85 3.18 15.54
C LEU A 45 8.64 3.72 16.75
N VAL A 46 8.75 2.93 17.83
CA VAL A 46 9.48 3.30 19.04
C VAL A 46 11.00 3.37 18.78
N ILE A 47 11.56 2.43 18.02
CA ILE A 47 12.99 2.46 17.63
C ILE A 47 13.31 3.74 16.84
N LEU A 48 12.48 4.08 15.86
CA LEU A 48 12.67 5.29 15.05
C LEU A 48 12.47 6.56 15.86
N LEU A 49 11.52 6.57 16.81
CA LEU A 49 11.35 7.68 17.76
C LEU A 49 12.63 7.88 18.58
N ALA A 50 13.21 6.81 19.13
CA ALA A 50 14.45 6.87 19.89
C ALA A 50 15.65 7.30 19.03
N LEU A 51 15.73 6.82 17.78
CA LEU A 51 16.82 7.14 16.86
C LEU A 51 16.78 8.61 16.42
N PHE A 52 15.60 9.13 16.09
CA PHE A 52 15.44 10.52 15.66
C PHE A 52 15.35 11.51 16.82
N GLN A 53 15.13 11.01 18.05
CA GLN A 53 14.83 11.83 19.25
C GLN A 53 13.71 12.85 19.02
N LYS A 54 12.76 12.51 18.17
CA LYS A 54 11.61 13.34 17.77
C LYS A 54 10.33 12.55 17.88
N ILE A 55 9.37 13.12 18.62
CA ILE A 55 8.00 12.59 18.71
C ILE A 55 7.20 13.06 17.49
N GLY A 56 6.30 12.23 16.98
CA GLY A 56 5.29 12.64 16.01
C GLY A 56 5.49 12.09 14.59
N VAL A 57 5.24 12.95 13.60
CA VAL A 57 5.00 12.55 12.20
C VAL A 57 6.25 12.03 11.49
N ILE A 58 7.45 12.54 11.81
CA ILE A 58 8.69 12.20 11.08
C ILE A 58 9.05 10.72 11.25
N PRO A 59 9.21 10.16 12.48
CA PRO A 59 9.50 8.73 12.64
C PRO A 59 8.36 7.86 12.09
N ALA A 60 7.10 8.32 12.18
CA ALA A 60 5.96 7.60 11.59
C ALA A 60 6.05 7.49 10.06
N ILE A 61 6.41 8.58 9.37
CA ILE A 61 6.59 8.56 7.89
C ILE A 61 7.69 7.58 7.52
N VAL A 62 8.84 7.61 8.21
CA VAL A 62 9.96 6.70 7.91
C VAL A 62 9.55 5.24 8.15
N ALA A 63 8.88 4.93 9.26
CA ALA A 63 8.36 3.59 9.51
C ALA A 63 7.44 3.10 8.36
N LEU A 64 6.49 3.93 7.97
CA LEU A 64 5.55 3.63 6.88
C LEU A 64 6.26 3.37 5.55
N ILE A 65 7.33 4.13 5.24
CA ILE A 65 8.14 3.90 4.04
C ILE A 65 8.82 2.54 4.12
N LEU A 66 9.49 2.23 5.23
CA LEU A 66 10.22 0.97 5.41
C LEU A 66 9.29 -0.24 5.29
N TYR A 67 8.10 -0.19 5.88
CA TYR A 67 7.12 -1.27 5.76
C TYR A 67 6.54 -1.42 4.36
N ALA A 68 6.38 -0.32 3.63
CA ALA A 68 5.86 -0.34 2.28
C ALA A 68 6.87 -0.88 1.26
N LEU A 69 8.17 -0.82 1.53
CA LEU A 69 9.22 -1.23 0.59
C LEU A 69 9.10 -2.71 0.20
N LEU A 70 8.90 -3.64 1.16
CA LEU A 70 8.92 -5.07 0.85
C LEU A 70 7.83 -5.48 -0.15
N PRO A 71 6.53 -5.17 0.06
CA PRO A 71 5.50 -5.55 -0.91
C PRO A 71 5.74 -4.91 -2.28
N ILE A 72 6.24 -3.66 -2.35
CA ILE A 72 6.51 -2.98 -3.62
C ILE A 72 7.70 -3.62 -4.33
N VAL A 73 8.82 -3.85 -3.64
CA VAL A 73 10.02 -4.47 -4.23
C VAL A 73 9.73 -5.90 -4.70
N ARG A 74 9.07 -6.72 -3.87
CA ARG A 74 8.72 -8.11 -4.20
C ARG A 74 7.81 -8.19 -5.42
N ASN A 75 6.73 -7.39 -5.42
CA ASN A 75 5.78 -7.42 -6.53
C ASN A 75 6.40 -6.84 -7.81
N THR A 76 7.25 -5.82 -7.73
CA THR A 76 7.98 -5.32 -8.89
C THR A 76 8.89 -6.40 -9.47
N LEU A 77 9.67 -7.08 -8.64
CA LEU A 77 10.52 -8.18 -9.10
C LEU A 77 9.71 -9.32 -9.69
N ALA A 78 8.64 -9.76 -9.01
CA ALA A 78 7.75 -10.81 -9.49
C ALA A 78 7.08 -10.45 -10.83
N ALA A 79 6.64 -9.21 -10.98
CA ALA A 79 6.08 -8.69 -12.22
C ALA A 79 7.04 -8.82 -13.40
N LEU A 80 8.31 -8.44 -13.22
CA LEU A 80 9.33 -8.47 -14.27
C LEU A 80 9.78 -9.91 -14.59
N GLN A 81 9.72 -10.82 -13.63
CA GLN A 81 10.06 -12.24 -13.81
C GLN A 81 8.92 -13.07 -14.37
N GLY A 82 7.68 -12.71 -14.08
CA GLY A 82 6.48 -13.44 -14.47
C GLY A 82 6.06 -13.27 -15.93
N ILE A 83 6.84 -12.57 -16.75
CA ILE A 83 6.55 -12.44 -18.17
C ILE A 83 6.86 -13.78 -18.88
N PRO A 84 5.91 -14.33 -19.67
CA PRO A 84 6.10 -15.56 -20.40
C PRO A 84 7.37 -15.53 -21.27
N PRO A 85 8.20 -16.58 -21.22
CA PRO A 85 9.46 -16.63 -21.97
C PRO A 85 9.25 -16.49 -23.49
N GLU A 86 8.13 -16.99 -24.01
CA GLU A 86 7.78 -16.93 -25.44
C GLU A 86 7.69 -15.47 -25.93
N ILE A 87 7.13 -14.57 -25.10
CA ILE A 87 7.02 -13.14 -25.44
C ILE A 87 8.43 -12.51 -25.49
N ILE A 88 9.31 -12.90 -24.55
CA ILE A 88 10.67 -12.37 -24.50
C ILE A 88 11.51 -12.92 -25.66
N GLU A 89 11.31 -14.19 -26.04
CA GLU A 89 11.99 -14.80 -27.20
C GLU A 89 11.55 -14.15 -28.50
N ALA A 90 10.24 -13.95 -28.69
CA ALA A 90 9.70 -13.24 -29.87
C ALA A 90 10.29 -11.82 -29.97
N ALA A 91 10.35 -11.10 -28.84
CA ALA A 91 10.95 -9.76 -28.79
C ALA A 91 12.46 -9.77 -29.13
N ARG A 92 13.16 -10.83 -28.73
CA ARG A 92 14.57 -11.03 -29.08
C ARG A 92 14.72 -11.34 -30.57
N GLY A 93 13.82 -12.17 -31.13
CA GLY A 93 13.82 -12.51 -32.55
C GLY A 93 13.66 -11.33 -33.48
N ILE A 94 12.88 -10.29 -33.08
CA ILE A 94 12.76 -9.03 -33.85
C ILE A 94 13.82 -7.99 -33.49
N GLY A 95 14.87 -8.38 -32.75
CA GLY A 95 16.04 -7.52 -32.48
C GLY A 95 15.83 -6.46 -31.35
N MET A 96 14.85 -6.61 -30.46
CA MET A 96 14.64 -5.66 -29.36
C MET A 96 15.81 -5.69 -28.36
N THR A 97 16.31 -4.51 -28.00
CA THR A 97 17.30 -4.34 -26.92
C THR A 97 16.70 -4.64 -25.55
N GLU A 98 17.54 -4.92 -24.54
CA GLU A 98 17.06 -5.16 -23.16
C GLU A 98 16.24 -3.98 -22.61
N TRP A 99 16.62 -2.74 -22.94
CA TRP A 99 15.88 -1.54 -22.56
C TRP A 99 14.52 -1.46 -23.24
N GLN A 100 14.42 -1.79 -24.52
CA GLN A 100 13.16 -1.85 -25.26
C GLN A 100 12.25 -2.93 -24.68
N LYS A 101 12.77 -4.13 -24.40
CA LYS A 101 12.02 -5.22 -23.72
C LYS A 101 11.53 -4.78 -22.34
N MET A 102 12.34 -4.07 -21.56
CA MET A 102 11.93 -3.55 -20.26
C MET A 102 10.77 -2.56 -20.41
N ARG A 103 10.93 -1.53 -21.24
CA ARG A 103 9.99 -0.42 -21.34
C ARG A 103 8.69 -0.78 -22.08
N LEU A 104 8.79 -1.59 -23.14
CA LEU A 104 7.65 -1.87 -24.04
C LEU A 104 6.92 -3.18 -23.71
N ILE A 105 7.55 -4.09 -22.97
CA ILE A 105 6.97 -5.41 -22.67
C ILE A 105 6.87 -5.63 -21.15
N ARG A 106 8.02 -5.65 -20.43
CA ARG A 106 8.04 -6.08 -19.04
C ARG A 106 7.26 -5.14 -18.12
N ILE A 107 7.51 -3.83 -18.23
CA ILE A 107 6.82 -2.85 -17.40
C ILE A 107 5.32 -2.85 -17.73
N PRO A 108 4.86 -2.66 -18.98
CA PRO A 108 3.42 -2.62 -19.26
C PRO A 108 2.66 -3.89 -18.86
N LEU A 109 3.23 -5.08 -19.13
CA LEU A 109 2.62 -6.34 -18.73
C LEU A 109 2.71 -6.61 -17.23
N GLY A 110 3.72 -6.03 -16.56
CA GLY A 110 3.93 -6.16 -15.12
C GLY A 110 3.14 -5.16 -14.27
N VAL A 111 2.61 -4.07 -14.85
CA VAL A 111 1.89 -3.01 -14.11
C VAL A 111 0.82 -3.56 -13.16
N PRO A 112 -0.04 -4.53 -13.53
CA PRO A 112 -1.05 -5.04 -12.60
C PRO A 112 -0.44 -5.64 -11.33
N ILE A 113 0.66 -6.40 -11.45
CA ILE A 113 1.33 -7.03 -10.31
C ILE A 113 2.04 -5.97 -9.45
N ILE A 114 2.66 -4.96 -10.09
CA ILE A 114 3.28 -3.83 -9.39
C ILE A 114 2.20 -3.07 -8.60
N MET A 115 1.05 -2.80 -9.22
CA MET A 115 -0.08 -2.12 -8.58
C MET A 115 -0.63 -2.92 -7.40
N ALA A 116 -0.70 -4.25 -7.50
CA ALA A 116 -1.07 -5.11 -6.36
C ALA A 116 -0.11 -4.95 -5.18
N GLY A 117 1.20 -4.79 -5.42
CA GLY A 117 2.19 -4.48 -4.40
C GLY A 117 1.98 -3.11 -3.75
N ILE A 118 1.71 -2.08 -4.54
CA ILE A 118 1.40 -0.72 -4.07
C ILE A 118 0.10 -0.73 -3.23
N ARG A 119 -0.92 -1.43 -3.69
CA ARG A 119 -2.19 -1.61 -2.99
C ARG A 119 -1.98 -2.25 -1.61
N THR A 120 -1.27 -3.37 -1.56
CA THR A 120 -0.95 -4.07 -0.31
C THR A 120 -0.20 -3.15 0.66
N ALA A 121 0.83 -2.43 0.18
CA ALA A 121 1.60 -1.47 0.96
C ALA A 121 0.72 -0.34 1.52
N SER A 122 -0.17 0.21 0.69
CA SER A 122 -1.03 1.34 1.06
C SER A 122 -2.06 0.96 2.12
N VAL A 123 -2.71 -0.19 1.97
CA VAL A 123 -3.70 -0.70 2.93
C VAL A 123 -3.04 -1.01 4.28
N ALA A 124 -1.90 -1.73 4.27
CA ALA A 124 -1.12 -1.98 5.48
C ALA A 124 -0.67 -0.68 6.13
N GLY A 125 -0.28 0.32 5.31
CA GLY A 125 0.12 1.64 5.77
C GLY A 125 -0.96 2.39 6.53
N VAL A 126 -2.25 2.23 6.19
CA VAL A 126 -3.36 2.81 6.98
C VAL A 126 -3.39 2.20 8.38
N GLY A 127 -3.25 0.87 8.50
CA GLY A 127 -3.20 0.19 9.79
C GLY A 127 -2.02 0.65 10.66
N ILE A 128 -0.81 0.73 10.08
CA ILE A 128 0.39 1.19 10.79
C ILE A 128 0.27 2.67 11.19
N ALA A 129 -0.38 3.49 10.35
CA ALA A 129 -0.62 4.91 10.66
C ALA A 129 -1.53 5.10 11.88
N THR A 130 -2.48 4.18 12.15
CA THR A 130 -3.28 4.24 13.38
C THR A 130 -2.42 3.94 14.62
N LEU A 131 -1.43 3.05 14.49
CA LEU A 131 -0.48 2.76 15.57
C LEU A 131 0.51 3.92 15.81
N ALA A 132 0.77 4.74 14.80
CA ALA A 132 1.65 5.91 14.93
C ALA A 132 1.12 6.97 15.91
N ALA A 133 -0.16 6.93 16.25
CA ALA A 133 -0.73 7.76 17.32
C ALA A 133 -0.10 7.48 18.70
N PHE A 134 0.38 6.24 18.95
CA PHE A 134 1.08 5.90 20.18
C PHE A 134 2.42 6.63 20.36
N ILE A 135 3.01 7.10 19.26
CA ILE A 135 4.22 7.92 19.27
C ILE A 135 3.94 9.41 18.99
N GLY A 136 2.68 9.84 19.18
CA GLY A 136 2.29 11.24 19.03
C GLY A 136 2.16 11.74 17.60
N ALA A 137 1.98 10.85 16.61
CA ALA A 137 1.78 11.25 15.23
C ALA A 137 0.35 11.75 14.91
N GLY A 138 -0.58 11.63 15.88
CA GLY A 138 -1.96 12.09 15.71
C GLY A 138 -2.82 11.21 14.81
N GLY A 139 -3.91 11.78 14.31
CA GLY A 139 -4.82 11.12 13.36
C GLY A 139 -5.89 10.26 14.04
N LEU A 140 -6.53 9.38 13.25
CA LEU A 140 -7.64 8.53 13.72
C LEU A 140 -7.23 7.58 14.86
N GLY A 141 -5.96 7.20 14.91
CA GLY A 141 -5.41 6.37 15.98
C GLY A 141 -5.40 7.06 17.35
N GLU A 142 -5.47 8.38 17.41
CA GLU A 142 -5.51 9.13 18.68
C GLU A 142 -6.79 8.86 19.45
N PHE A 143 -7.93 8.77 18.76
CA PHE A 143 -9.20 8.38 19.38
C PHE A 143 -9.13 6.97 19.95
N ILE A 144 -8.49 6.03 19.23
CA ILE A 144 -8.28 4.66 19.70
C ILE A 144 -7.41 4.67 20.96
N ASN A 145 -6.29 5.37 20.94
CA ASN A 145 -5.34 5.45 22.04
C ASN A 145 -5.99 6.07 23.30
N ARG A 146 -6.68 7.21 23.13
CA ARG A 146 -7.43 7.84 24.22
C ARG A 146 -8.55 6.93 24.75
N GLY A 147 -9.28 6.26 23.85
CA GLY A 147 -10.33 5.32 24.24
C GLY A 147 -9.81 4.15 25.07
N LEU A 148 -8.63 3.62 24.71
CA LEU A 148 -7.93 2.59 25.49
C LEU A 148 -7.52 3.11 26.87
N ALA A 149 -6.90 4.30 26.93
CA ALA A 149 -6.45 4.90 28.17
C ALA A 149 -7.61 5.19 29.15
N LEU A 150 -8.78 5.57 28.65
CA LEU A 150 -9.98 5.90 29.42
C LEU A 150 -10.93 4.71 29.58
N SER A 151 -10.59 3.52 29.07
CA SER A 151 -11.48 2.35 28.98
C SER A 151 -12.85 2.69 28.35
N ASN A 152 -12.85 3.63 27.39
CA ASN A 152 -14.04 4.15 26.74
C ASN A 152 -14.21 3.53 25.35
N THR A 153 -15.07 2.50 25.26
CA THR A 153 -15.35 1.76 24.02
C THR A 153 -15.88 2.67 22.90
N ARG A 154 -16.62 3.72 23.22
CA ARG A 154 -17.16 4.65 22.21
C ARG A 154 -16.05 5.40 21.49
N LEU A 155 -15.04 5.90 22.23
CA LEU A 155 -13.87 6.56 21.62
C LEU A 155 -13.06 5.60 20.76
N ILE A 156 -12.95 4.33 21.17
CA ILE A 156 -12.27 3.31 20.36
C ILE A 156 -12.98 3.15 19.01
N PHE A 157 -14.29 2.99 19.00
CA PHE A 157 -15.07 2.86 17.77
C PHE A 157 -15.05 4.13 16.90
N LEU A 158 -15.01 5.33 17.52
CA LEU A 158 -14.85 6.60 16.81
C LEU A 158 -13.55 6.68 16.00
N GLY A 159 -12.50 6.04 16.45
CA GLY A 159 -11.24 5.96 15.70
C GLY A 159 -11.18 4.76 14.76
N ALA A 160 -11.61 3.57 15.24
CA ALA A 160 -11.44 2.32 14.52
C ALA A 160 -12.33 2.21 13.27
N ILE A 161 -13.61 2.62 13.36
CA ILE A 161 -14.53 2.52 12.22
C ILE A 161 -14.09 3.42 11.05
N PRO A 162 -13.80 4.73 11.25
CA PRO A 162 -13.30 5.56 10.15
C PRO A 162 -11.95 5.09 9.60
N ALA A 163 -11.05 4.56 10.44
CA ALA A 163 -9.78 4.01 9.98
C ALA A 163 -9.98 2.78 9.08
N ALA A 164 -10.87 1.87 9.47
CA ALA A 164 -11.22 0.70 8.67
C ALA A 164 -11.88 1.09 7.33
N LEU A 165 -12.82 2.06 7.36
CA LEU A 165 -13.45 2.58 6.15
C LEU A 165 -12.44 3.26 5.22
N LEU A 166 -11.48 4.00 5.76
CA LEU A 166 -10.39 4.59 4.98
C LEU A 166 -9.52 3.51 4.33
N ALA A 167 -9.18 2.44 5.05
CA ALA A 167 -8.42 1.31 4.50
C ALA A 167 -9.18 0.63 3.35
N LEU A 168 -10.48 0.38 3.53
CA LEU A 168 -11.36 -0.18 2.49
C LEU A 168 -11.48 0.74 1.27
N PHE A 169 -11.58 2.05 1.49
CA PHE A 169 -11.62 3.03 0.41
C PHE A 169 -10.32 3.03 -0.40
N VAL A 170 -9.17 3.06 0.27
CA VAL A 170 -7.85 2.99 -0.37
C VAL A 170 -7.70 1.68 -1.15
N ASP A 171 -8.09 0.55 -0.55
CA ASP A 171 -8.08 -0.77 -1.19
C ASP A 171 -8.94 -0.79 -2.46
N PHE A 172 -10.15 -0.24 -2.37
CA PHE A 172 -11.06 -0.17 -3.49
C PHE A 172 -10.54 0.70 -4.64
N VAL A 173 -10.05 1.91 -4.33
CA VAL A 173 -9.51 2.85 -5.34
C VAL A 173 -8.29 2.25 -6.03
N LEU A 174 -7.34 1.72 -5.28
CA LEU A 174 -6.13 1.11 -5.86
C LEU A 174 -6.44 -0.19 -6.60
N GLY A 175 -7.37 -1.01 -6.11
CA GLY A 175 -7.85 -2.20 -6.82
C GLY A 175 -8.59 -1.87 -8.11
N PHE A 176 -9.25 -0.71 -8.17
CA PHE A 176 -9.83 -0.21 -9.42
C PHE A 176 -8.73 0.19 -10.42
N ILE A 177 -7.74 0.97 -9.99
CA ILE A 177 -6.60 1.37 -10.82
C ILE A 177 -5.84 0.15 -11.33
N GLU A 178 -5.58 -0.84 -10.47
CA GLU A 178 -4.97 -2.13 -10.83
C GLU A 178 -5.72 -2.80 -11.99
N LYS A 179 -7.06 -2.86 -11.91
CA LYS A 179 -7.90 -3.48 -12.93
C LYS A 179 -7.93 -2.68 -14.24
N VAL A 180 -7.89 -1.36 -14.19
CA VAL A 180 -7.83 -0.49 -15.37
C VAL A 180 -6.49 -0.62 -16.09
N CYS A 181 -5.42 -0.80 -15.32
CA CYS A 181 -4.07 -0.97 -15.84
C CYS A 181 -3.77 -2.38 -16.37
N ASP A 182 -4.69 -3.36 -16.25
CA ASP A 182 -4.48 -4.72 -16.74
C ASP A 182 -4.72 -4.84 -18.26
N PRO A 183 -3.65 -4.99 -19.09
CA PRO A 183 -3.79 -5.06 -20.54
C PRO A 183 -4.56 -6.29 -21.03
N LYS A 184 -4.58 -7.38 -20.24
CA LYS A 184 -5.27 -8.63 -20.60
C LYS A 184 -6.78 -8.52 -20.42
N ARG A 185 -7.25 -7.67 -19.53
CA ARG A 185 -8.66 -7.53 -19.13
C ARG A 185 -9.42 -6.49 -19.94
N ASN A 186 -8.75 -5.54 -20.55
CA ASN A 186 -9.38 -4.48 -21.37
C ASN A 186 -10.18 -5.03 -22.57
N ARG A 187 -10.10 -6.33 -22.85
CA ARG A 187 -10.79 -6.98 -24.00
C ARG A 187 -12.22 -7.42 -23.70
N HIS A 188 -12.65 -7.55 -22.45
CA HIS A 188 -14.02 -7.98 -22.08
C HIS A 188 -14.50 -7.40 -20.74
N TRP A 189 -14.95 -6.16 -20.74
CA TRP A 189 -15.64 -5.58 -19.57
C TRP A 189 -17.11 -6.03 -19.56
N SER A 190 -17.49 -6.85 -18.55
CA SER A 190 -18.90 -7.23 -18.39
C SER A 190 -19.72 -6.09 -17.78
N PRO A 191 -21.01 -5.91 -18.18
CA PRO A 191 -21.91 -4.89 -17.62
C PRO A 191 -22.07 -4.94 -16.09
N ARG A 192 -21.96 -6.14 -15.51
CA ARG A 192 -22.04 -6.37 -14.05
C ARG A 192 -20.90 -5.70 -13.27
N PHE A 193 -19.73 -5.58 -13.91
CA PHE A 193 -18.57 -4.93 -13.29
C PHE A 193 -18.78 -3.41 -13.16
N HIS A 194 -19.37 -2.76 -14.18
CA HIS A 194 -19.73 -1.34 -14.13
C HIS A 194 -20.77 -1.04 -13.04
N PHE A 195 -21.71 -1.95 -12.79
CA PHE A 195 -22.71 -1.79 -11.76
C PHE A 195 -22.11 -1.91 -10.36
N ALA A 196 -21.31 -2.96 -10.10
CA ALA A 196 -20.62 -3.14 -8.83
C ALA A 196 -19.67 -1.98 -8.52
N MET A 197 -19.00 -1.43 -9.54
CA MET A 197 -18.11 -0.28 -9.45
C MET A 197 -18.86 1.01 -9.08
N LYS A 198 -19.97 1.30 -9.77
CA LYS A 198 -20.82 2.47 -9.44
C LYS A 198 -21.39 2.37 -8.04
N LEU A 199 -21.82 1.17 -7.65
CA LEU A 199 -22.35 0.90 -6.32
C LEU A 199 -21.32 1.14 -5.22
N SER A 200 -20.07 0.67 -5.40
CA SER A 200 -19.01 0.84 -4.40
C SER A 200 -18.48 2.28 -4.34
N ILE A 201 -18.41 3.00 -5.46
CA ILE A 201 -18.04 4.44 -5.48
C ILE A 201 -19.04 5.27 -4.67
N VAL A 202 -20.31 4.87 -4.64
CA VAL A 202 -21.36 5.56 -3.88
C VAL A 202 -21.45 5.04 -2.44
N LEU A 203 -21.36 3.75 -2.24
CA LEU A 203 -21.59 3.10 -0.94
C LEU A 203 -20.47 3.39 0.07
N ILE A 204 -19.21 3.42 -0.37
CA ILE A 204 -18.06 3.63 0.53
C ILE A 204 -18.01 5.06 1.06
N PRO A 205 -18.12 6.14 0.23
CA PRO A 205 -18.25 7.51 0.74
C PRO A 205 -19.52 7.72 1.57
N LEU A 206 -20.62 7.05 1.21
CA LEU A 206 -21.88 7.13 1.97
C LEU A 206 -21.73 6.49 3.35
N LEU A 207 -21.11 5.32 3.45
CA LEU A 207 -20.78 4.69 4.73
C LEU A 207 -19.82 5.55 5.57
N PHE A 208 -18.85 6.20 4.92
CA PHE A 208 -17.95 7.14 5.58
C PHE A 208 -18.71 8.37 6.13
N LEU A 209 -19.61 8.95 5.33
CA LEU A 209 -20.50 10.06 5.74
C LEU A 209 -21.45 9.65 6.86
N ILE A 210 -22.06 8.47 6.75
CA ILE A 210 -22.95 7.92 7.77
C ILE A 210 -22.20 7.69 9.08
N SER A 211 -20.98 7.11 9.00
CA SER A 211 -20.10 6.94 10.17
C SER A 211 -19.74 8.29 10.80
N PHE A 212 -19.45 9.31 10.00
CA PHE A 212 -19.09 10.65 10.47
C PHE A 212 -20.27 11.40 11.12
N PHE A 213 -21.51 11.18 10.64
CA PHE A 213 -22.72 11.86 11.15
C PHE A 213 -23.40 11.12 12.27
N ILE A 214 -23.47 9.78 12.22
CA ILE A 214 -24.18 8.96 13.23
C ILE A 214 -23.36 8.80 14.51
N ILE A 215 -22.04 8.71 14.41
CA ILE A 215 -21.19 8.49 15.58
C ILE A 215 -21.24 9.66 16.56
N PRO A 216 -21.20 10.95 16.16
CA PRO A 216 -21.40 12.06 17.09
C PRO A 216 -22.78 12.12 17.74
N SER A 217 -23.84 11.70 17.02
CA SER A 217 -25.22 11.70 17.55
C SER A 217 -25.51 10.60 18.58
N LEU A 218 -24.65 9.59 18.65
CA LEU A 218 -24.68 8.51 19.66
C LEU A 218 -23.90 8.84 20.93
N LEU A 219 -23.25 10.03 20.97
CA LEU A 219 -22.56 10.53 22.17
C LEU A 219 -23.56 11.35 22.99
N PRO A 220 -24.05 10.86 24.16
CA PRO A 220 -24.76 11.72 25.08
C PRO A 220 -23.79 12.78 25.61
N SER A 221 -24.27 14.02 25.65
CA SER A 221 -23.64 15.18 26.28
C SER A 221 -23.25 14.91 27.73
#